data_c42e693a1bd77095d1e4ada19cb0376a
#
_entry.id   c42e693a1bd77095d1e4ada19cb0376a
#
_cell.length_a   1.000
_cell.length_b   1.000
_cell.length_c   1.000
_cell.angle_alpha   90.00
_cell.angle_beta   90.00
_cell.angle_gamma   90.00
#
_symmetry.space_group_name_H-M   'P 1'
#
loop_
_entity.id
_entity.type
_entity.pdbx_description
1 polymer ?
#
loop_
_entity_poly.entity_id
_entity_poly.type
_entity_poly.pdbx_seq_one_letter_code
_entity_poly.pdbx_strand_id
1 'polypeptide(L)'
;MVNPPEYVMLEDEFAWEKTRSEEREKRRRRSPLLYDIGHGFSTIPKRLLRRDKLGVWVRRFVAPGPVLDVGCGDGSALAQLPVQFTPFGIEVSKAQAQLAQSRVASRGGRVVQADALSGMKQFEAGFFSGIIMNSYLEHEMNPRDALQLACALMKPNARLIIKVPNFDSCNRLLRGARWCGFRYPDHVNYFIPSLLTRLVRDSGFRILRARLTDHFPTSDNMWLLAEKHIS
;
A
#
# COMPACT_ATOMS: atom_id res chain seq x y z
N MET A 1 10.70 21.04 13.24
CA MET A 1 9.58 20.34 12.59
C MET A 1 9.57 20.82 11.15
N VAL A 2 9.66 19.91 10.18
CA VAL A 2 9.52 20.25 8.76
C VAL A 2 8.02 20.25 8.49
N ASN A 3 7.50 21.33 7.93
CA ASN A 3 6.08 21.40 7.55
C ASN A 3 5.78 20.30 6.52
N PRO A 4 4.67 19.57 6.65
CA PRO A 4 4.25 18.63 5.62
C PRO A 4 3.97 19.38 4.31
N PRO A 5 4.21 18.76 3.15
CA PRO A 5 3.89 19.37 1.86
C PRO A 5 2.37 19.61 1.76
N GLU A 6 1.99 20.74 1.17
CA GLU A 6 0.58 21.03 0.89
C GLU A 6 0.02 20.04 -0.16
N TYR A 7 -1.31 19.83 -0.15
CA TYR A 7 -1.99 18.90 -1.06
C TYR A 7 -1.66 19.12 -2.55
N VAL A 8 -1.56 20.38 -2.98
CA VAL A 8 -1.19 20.74 -4.35
C VAL A 8 0.22 20.26 -4.73
N MET A 9 1.18 20.28 -3.78
CA MET A 9 2.53 19.75 -3.99
C MET A 9 2.51 18.22 -4.14
N LEU A 10 1.61 17.50 -3.42
CA LEU A 10 1.46 16.05 -3.55
C LEU A 10 0.92 15.67 -4.93
N GLU A 11 0.06 16.50 -5.53
CA GLU A 11 -0.54 16.24 -6.83
C GLU A 11 0.46 16.42 -8.00
N ASP A 12 1.30 17.45 -7.95
CA ASP A 12 2.16 17.85 -9.07
C ASP A 12 3.66 17.51 -8.89
N GLU A 13 4.23 17.73 -7.69
CA GLU A 13 5.68 17.57 -7.46
C GLU A 13 6.08 16.19 -6.95
N PHE A 14 5.22 15.54 -6.17
CA PHE A 14 5.48 14.24 -5.55
C PHE A 14 4.70 13.09 -6.20
N ALA A 15 4.10 13.34 -7.38
CA ALA A 15 3.45 12.27 -8.12
C ALA A 15 4.43 11.07 -8.26
N TRP A 16 3.98 9.90 -7.82
CA TRP A 16 4.72 8.63 -7.81
C TRP A 16 5.58 8.39 -9.06
N GLU A 17 5.15 8.88 -10.21
CA GLU A 17 5.84 8.75 -11.49
C GLU A 17 7.15 9.53 -11.53
N LYS A 18 7.15 10.77 -11.02
CA LYS A 18 8.33 11.63 -10.97
C LYS A 18 9.32 11.08 -9.94
N THR A 19 8.87 10.79 -8.73
CA THR A 19 9.71 10.26 -7.65
C THR A 19 10.28 8.89 -7.99
N ARG A 20 9.53 8.02 -8.68
CA ARG A 20 10.00 6.69 -9.11
C ARG A 20 11.09 6.76 -10.19
N SER A 21 10.96 7.65 -11.17
CA SER A 21 11.97 7.81 -12.23
C SER A 21 13.26 8.41 -11.67
N GLU A 22 13.17 9.44 -10.86
CA GLU A 22 14.30 10.07 -10.19
C GLU A 22 15.02 9.09 -9.24
N GLU A 23 14.27 8.29 -8.50
CA GLU A 23 14.86 7.31 -7.60
C GLU A 23 15.57 6.18 -8.35
N ARG A 24 15.03 5.72 -9.48
CA ARG A 24 15.72 4.76 -10.36
C ARG A 24 17.03 5.34 -10.86
N GLU A 25 17.03 6.59 -11.26
CA GLU A 25 18.23 7.26 -11.74
C GLU A 25 19.24 7.53 -10.61
N LYS A 26 18.78 7.96 -9.44
CA LYS A 26 19.62 8.09 -8.24
C LYS A 26 20.25 6.75 -7.84
N ARG A 27 19.51 5.64 -7.90
CA ARG A 27 20.04 4.29 -7.63
C ARG A 27 21.07 3.85 -8.66
N ARG A 28 20.83 4.11 -9.94
CA ARG A 28 21.79 3.80 -11.03
C ARG A 28 23.09 4.58 -10.86
N ARG A 29 23.02 5.88 -10.52
CA ARG A 29 24.19 6.73 -10.28
C ARG A 29 24.97 6.35 -9.03
N ARG A 30 24.30 5.89 -7.95
CA ARG A 30 24.96 5.60 -6.67
C ARG A 30 25.65 4.23 -6.57
N SER A 31 25.26 3.26 -7.37
CA SER A 31 25.82 1.90 -7.31
C SER A 31 25.65 1.19 -8.67
N PRO A 32 26.38 1.61 -9.72
CA PRO A 32 26.23 1.03 -11.06
C PRO A 32 26.49 -0.50 -11.07
N LEU A 33 27.55 -0.96 -10.41
CA LEU A 33 27.91 -2.38 -10.32
C LEU A 33 26.84 -3.24 -9.62
N LEU A 34 26.26 -2.77 -8.52
CA LEU A 34 25.20 -3.50 -7.82
C LEU A 34 23.86 -3.45 -8.58
N TYR A 35 23.64 -2.39 -9.34
CA TYR A 35 22.48 -2.24 -10.22
C TYR A 35 22.57 -3.24 -11.38
N ASP A 36 23.74 -3.35 -12.02
CA ASP A 36 23.98 -4.24 -13.15
C ASP A 36 24.04 -5.72 -12.75
N ILE A 37 24.63 -6.06 -11.58
CA ILE A 37 24.58 -7.40 -11.01
C ILE A 37 23.14 -7.78 -10.65
N GLY A 38 22.37 -6.86 -10.06
CA GLY A 38 20.94 -7.07 -9.76
C GLY A 38 20.08 -7.24 -11.02
N HIS A 39 20.48 -6.65 -12.16
CA HIS A 39 19.84 -6.86 -13.45
C HIS A 39 20.35 -8.10 -14.19
N GLY A 40 21.64 -8.43 -14.10
CA GLY A 40 22.26 -9.59 -14.76
C GLY A 40 21.75 -10.94 -14.23
N PHE A 41 21.48 -11.07 -12.93
CA PHE A 41 20.81 -12.23 -12.35
C PHE A 41 19.29 -12.27 -12.58
N SER A 42 18.73 -11.31 -13.28
CA SER A 42 17.28 -11.20 -13.50
C SER A 42 16.79 -11.79 -14.82
N THR A 43 17.60 -12.60 -15.51
CA THR A 43 17.19 -13.37 -16.69
C THR A 43 16.25 -14.53 -16.37
N ILE A 44 16.14 -14.93 -15.11
CA ILE A 44 15.01 -15.76 -14.67
C ILE A 44 13.80 -14.83 -14.62
N PRO A 45 12.68 -15.13 -15.30
CA PRO A 45 11.53 -14.27 -15.29
C PRO A 45 11.05 -14.06 -13.84
N LYS A 46 11.38 -12.91 -13.27
CA LYS A 46 10.95 -12.48 -11.90
C LYS A 46 9.44 -12.61 -11.74
N ARG A 47 8.72 -12.68 -12.85
CA ARG A 47 7.28 -12.92 -12.93
C ARG A 47 6.86 -14.30 -12.42
N LEU A 48 7.72 -15.33 -12.55
CA LEU A 48 7.45 -16.69 -12.05
C LEU A 48 7.76 -16.86 -10.56
N LEU A 49 8.71 -16.09 -10.01
CA LEU A 49 9.13 -16.18 -8.61
C LEU A 49 8.49 -15.14 -7.69
N ARG A 50 7.94 -14.05 -8.22
CA ARG A 50 7.13 -13.11 -7.46
C ARG A 50 5.71 -13.69 -7.31
N ARG A 51 5.52 -14.53 -6.31
CA ARG A 51 4.17 -14.85 -5.83
C ARG A 51 3.47 -13.51 -5.56
N ASP A 52 2.39 -13.24 -6.30
CA ASP A 52 1.49 -12.12 -6.05
C ASP A 52 0.84 -12.32 -4.67
N LYS A 53 1.58 -11.95 -3.61
CA LYS A 53 1.14 -12.16 -2.24
C LYS A 53 -0.16 -11.40 -1.96
N LEU A 54 -0.33 -10.22 -2.55
CA LEU A 54 -1.55 -9.44 -2.41
C LEU A 54 -2.75 -10.18 -3.00
N GLY A 55 -2.69 -10.56 -4.26
CA GLY A 55 -3.78 -11.29 -4.90
C GLY A 55 -4.05 -12.66 -4.25
N VAL A 56 -3.01 -13.35 -3.78
CA VAL A 56 -3.18 -14.59 -2.98
C VAL A 56 -3.94 -14.30 -1.69
N TRP A 57 -3.61 -13.23 -0.97
CA TRP A 57 -4.28 -12.89 0.27
C TRP A 57 -5.72 -12.43 0.05
N VAL A 58 -5.96 -11.62 -0.98
CA VAL A 58 -7.33 -11.21 -1.34
C VAL A 58 -8.17 -12.44 -1.64
N ARG A 59 -7.72 -13.33 -2.54
CA ARG A 59 -8.46 -14.57 -2.89
C ARG A 59 -8.74 -15.47 -1.70
N ARG A 60 -7.81 -15.54 -0.75
CA ARG A 60 -7.89 -16.50 0.37
C ARG A 60 -8.67 -15.97 1.56
N PHE A 61 -8.62 -14.67 1.82
CA PHE A 61 -9.07 -14.11 3.09
C PHE A 61 -10.21 -13.12 2.96
N VAL A 62 -10.39 -12.49 1.79
CA VAL A 62 -11.47 -11.51 1.57
C VAL A 62 -12.69 -12.22 1.01
N ALA A 63 -13.86 -11.93 1.57
CA ALA A 63 -15.14 -12.42 1.02
C ALA A 63 -15.43 -11.74 -0.34
N PRO A 64 -16.11 -12.42 -1.28
CA PRO A 64 -16.54 -11.81 -2.53
C PRO A 64 -17.32 -10.51 -2.30
N GLY A 65 -17.14 -9.53 -3.20
CA GLY A 65 -17.82 -8.23 -3.11
C GLY A 65 -16.89 -7.04 -3.35
N PRO A 66 -17.29 -5.83 -2.90
CA PRO A 66 -16.52 -4.62 -3.12
C PRO A 66 -15.22 -4.61 -2.32
N VAL A 67 -14.12 -4.28 -2.99
CA VAL A 67 -12.77 -4.17 -2.40
C VAL A 67 -12.19 -2.81 -2.75
N LEU A 68 -11.73 -2.07 -1.73
CA LEU A 68 -11.10 -0.77 -1.87
C LEU A 68 -9.58 -0.90 -1.77
N ASP A 69 -8.86 -0.28 -2.70
CA ASP A 69 -7.39 -0.07 -2.60
C ASP A 69 -7.14 1.42 -2.36
N VAL A 70 -6.57 1.74 -1.21
CA VAL A 70 -6.25 3.12 -0.80
C VAL A 70 -4.84 3.44 -1.28
N GLY A 71 -4.71 4.46 -2.14
CA GLY A 71 -3.48 4.73 -2.89
C GLY A 71 -3.29 3.71 -4.01
N CYS A 72 -4.32 3.53 -4.87
CA CYS A 72 -4.35 2.44 -5.85
C CYS A 72 -3.41 2.64 -7.05
N GLY A 73 -2.76 3.81 -7.17
CA GLY A 73 -1.91 4.14 -8.30
C GLY A 73 -2.65 4.01 -9.63
N ASP A 74 -2.02 3.38 -10.61
CA ASP A 74 -2.61 3.13 -11.93
C ASP A 74 -3.69 2.03 -11.96
N GLY A 75 -4.08 1.46 -10.82
CA GLY A 75 -5.10 0.42 -10.71
C GLY A 75 -4.66 -0.96 -11.20
N SER A 76 -3.39 -1.19 -11.46
CA SER A 76 -2.89 -2.49 -11.95
C SER A 76 -3.20 -3.64 -10.98
N ALA A 77 -3.13 -3.41 -9.68
CA ALA A 77 -3.47 -4.41 -8.67
C ALA A 77 -4.98 -4.71 -8.66
N LEU A 78 -5.79 -3.68 -8.76
CA LEU A 78 -7.25 -3.78 -8.83
C LEU A 78 -7.72 -4.54 -10.07
N ALA A 79 -7.12 -4.28 -11.23
CA ALA A 79 -7.45 -4.96 -12.48
C ALA A 79 -7.17 -6.47 -12.45
N GLN A 80 -6.22 -6.92 -11.59
CA GLN A 80 -5.86 -8.33 -11.43
C GLN A 80 -6.71 -9.08 -10.41
N LEU A 81 -7.61 -8.39 -9.71
CA LEU A 81 -8.52 -9.05 -8.77
C LEU A 81 -9.46 -10.01 -9.53
N PRO A 82 -9.75 -11.20 -8.97
CA PRO A 82 -10.75 -12.14 -9.54
C PRO A 82 -12.13 -11.50 -9.73
N VAL A 83 -12.92 -12.06 -10.64
CA VAL A 83 -14.22 -11.51 -11.07
C VAL A 83 -15.25 -11.36 -9.94
N GLN A 84 -15.14 -12.14 -8.87
CA GLN A 84 -16.02 -12.04 -7.70
C GLN A 84 -15.81 -10.78 -6.86
N PHE A 85 -14.78 -9.99 -7.13
CA PHE A 85 -14.50 -8.73 -6.45
C PHE A 85 -14.84 -7.56 -7.35
N THR A 86 -15.59 -6.58 -6.83
CA THR A 86 -15.80 -5.29 -7.49
C THR A 86 -14.71 -4.33 -7.02
N PRO A 87 -13.82 -3.87 -7.92
CA PRO A 87 -12.67 -3.06 -7.55
C PRO A 87 -13.03 -1.59 -7.35
N PHE A 88 -12.67 -1.02 -6.22
CA PHE A 88 -12.74 0.42 -5.92
C PHE A 88 -11.34 0.93 -5.59
N GLY A 89 -11.06 2.19 -5.91
CA GLY A 89 -9.78 2.81 -5.62
C GLY A 89 -9.90 4.25 -5.16
N ILE A 90 -8.87 4.72 -4.45
CA ILE A 90 -8.64 6.13 -4.15
C ILE A 90 -7.22 6.44 -4.58
N GLU A 91 -7.03 7.51 -5.35
CA GLU A 91 -5.72 7.92 -5.84
C GLU A 91 -5.66 9.46 -5.93
N VAL A 92 -4.59 10.06 -5.41
CA VAL A 92 -4.42 11.50 -5.39
C VAL A 92 -4.02 12.05 -6.76
N SER A 93 -3.17 11.33 -7.48
CA SER A 93 -2.71 11.74 -8.83
C SER A 93 -3.84 11.62 -9.84
N LYS A 94 -4.20 12.73 -10.48
CA LYS A 94 -5.25 12.78 -11.51
C LYS A 94 -4.98 11.80 -12.66
N ALA A 95 -3.74 11.78 -13.16
CA ALA A 95 -3.36 10.91 -14.27
C ALA A 95 -3.48 9.42 -13.90
N GLN A 96 -3.03 9.05 -12.70
CA GLN A 96 -3.13 7.67 -12.20
C GLN A 96 -4.58 7.28 -11.92
N ALA A 97 -5.36 8.15 -11.31
CA ALA A 97 -6.78 7.90 -11.04
C ALA A 97 -7.58 7.68 -12.33
N GLN A 98 -7.33 8.46 -13.38
CA GLN A 98 -7.97 8.27 -14.69
C GLN A 98 -7.59 6.92 -15.32
N LEU A 99 -6.31 6.54 -15.24
CA LEU A 99 -5.84 5.27 -15.75
C LEU A 99 -6.42 4.09 -14.94
N ALA A 100 -6.47 4.22 -13.61
CA ALA A 100 -7.10 3.23 -12.74
C ALA A 100 -8.60 3.10 -13.04
N GLN A 101 -9.32 4.22 -13.21
CA GLN A 101 -10.74 4.22 -13.55
C GLN A 101 -11.00 3.47 -14.86
N SER A 102 -10.19 3.68 -15.90
CA SER A 102 -10.35 2.97 -17.19
C SER A 102 -10.21 1.46 -17.04
N ARG A 103 -9.37 1.00 -16.11
CA ARG A 103 -9.13 -0.43 -15.86
C ARG A 103 -10.24 -1.13 -15.06
N VAL A 104 -10.95 -0.38 -14.22
CA VAL A 104 -11.96 -0.96 -13.32
C VAL A 104 -13.40 -0.75 -13.80
N ALA A 105 -13.64 0.16 -14.74
CA ALA A 105 -14.97 0.57 -15.18
C ALA A 105 -15.81 -0.60 -15.70
N SER A 106 -15.24 -1.48 -16.51
CA SER A 106 -15.94 -2.66 -17.08
C SER A 106 -16.41 -3.68 -16.02
N ARG A 107 -15.92 -3.54 -14.78
CA ARG A 107 -16.24 -4.42 -13.64
C ARG A 107 -17.17 -3.76 -12.63
N GLY A 108 -17.83 -2.64 -13.00
CA GLY A 108 -18.64 -1.85 -12.09
C GLY A 108 -17.85 -1.12 -11.00
N GLY A 109 -16.54 -1.01 -11.18
CA GLY A 109 -15.64 -0.35 -10.25
C GLY A 109 -15.65 1.17 -10.37
N ARG A 110 -15.21 1.83 -9.30
CA ARG A 110 -15.08 3.29 -9.22
C ARG A 110 -13.75 3.66 -8.58
N VAL A 111 -13.06 4.65 -9.17
CA VAL A 111 -11.86 5.28 -8.59
C VAL A 111 -12.20 6.73 -8.26
N VAL A 112 -11.87 7.14 -7.03
CA VAL A 112 -12.03 8.51 -6.55
C VAL A 112 -10.68 9.19 -6.63
N GLN A 113 -10.61 10.30 -7.36
CA GLN A 113 -9.45 11.19 -7.34
C GLN A 113 -9.55 12.11 -6.13
N ALA A 114 -8.81 11.82 -5.08
CA ALA A 114 -8.76 12.59 -3.85
C ALA A 114 -7.58 12.14 -2.98
N ASP A 115 -7.25 12.91 -1.92
CA ASP A 115 -6.53 12.36 -0.80
C ASP A 115 -7.32 11.22 -0.15
N ALA A 116 -6.64 10.36 0.59
CA ALA A 116 -7.28 9.15 1.09
C ALA A 116 -8.42 9.42 2.08
N LEU A 117 -8.25 10.38 2.99
CA LEU A 117 -9.27 10.68 4.00
C LEU A 117 -10.53 11.28 3.35
N SER A 118 -10.35 12.22 2.43
CA SER A 118 -11.46 12.83 1.67
C SER A 118 -12.11 11.83 0.72
N GLY A 119 -11.32 10.97 0.09
CA GLY A 119 -11.82 9.93 -0.81
C GLY A 119 -12.62 8.86 -0.07
N MET A 120 -12.15 8.39 1.08
CA MET A 120 -12.86 7.42 1.92
C MET A 120 -14.23 7.95 2.40
N LYS A 121 -14.34 9.22 2.73
CA LYS A 121 -15.61 9.86 3.15
C LYS A 121 -16.69 9.87 2.06
N GLN A 122 -16.37 9.56 0.82
CA GLN A 122 -17.32 9.47 -0.30
C GLN A 122 -18.00 8.08 -0.40
N PHE A 123 -17.65 7.15 0.46
CA PHE A 123 -18.26 5.83 0.51
C PHE A 123 -19.09 5.62 1.76
N GLU A 124 -20.09 4.76 1.66
CA GLU A 124 -20.98 4.43 2.77
C GLU A 124 -20.30 3.53 3.81
N ALA A 125 -20.70 3.71 5.06
CA ALA A 125 -20.24 2.85 6.14
C ALA A 125 -20.69 1.39 5.91
N GLY A 126 -19.83 0.45 6.23
CA GLY A 126 -20.13 -0.98 6.08
C GLY A 126 -20.25 -1.47 4.64
N PHE A 127 -19.71 -0.77 3.66
CA PHE A 127 -19.83 -1.12 2.25
C PHE A 127 -18.82 -2.20 1.80
N PHE A 128 -17.56 -2.13 2.24
CA PHE A 128 -16.48 -2.95 1.70
C PHE A 128 -16.35 -4.32 2.38
N SER A 129 -16.14 -5.35 1.56
CA SER A 129 -15.75 -6.71 2.02
C SER A 129 -14.26 -6.82 2.32
N GLY A 130 -13.45 -5.92 1.77
CA GLY A 130 -12.02 -5.81 2.05
C GLY A 130 -11.46 -4.44 1.72
N ILE A 131 -10.44 -4.02 2.48
CA ILE A 131 -9.67 -2.81 2.19
C ILE A 131 -8.20 -3.18 2.11
N ILE A 132 -7.52 -2.61 1.13
CA ILE A 132 -6.09 -2.78 0.86
C ILE A 132 -5.40 -1.44 1.13
N MET A 133 -4.28 -1.48 1.85
CA MET A 133 -3.35 -0.38 2.05
C MET A 133 -1.95 -0.88 1.70
N ASN A 134 -1.66 -0.91 0.40
CA ASN A 134 -0.41 -1.47 -0.12
C ASN A 134 0.59 -0.35 -0.44
N SER A 135 1.54 -0.13 0.43
CA SER A 135 2.51 0.97 0.36
C SER A 135 1.80 2.34 0.37
N TYR A 136 0.91 2.52 1.34
CA TYR A 136 0.14 3.74 1.55
C TYR A 136 0.41 4.37 2.92
N LEU A 137 0.32 3.59 4.03
CA LEU A 137 0.39 4.15 5.40
C LEU A 137 1.73 4.84 5.71
N GLU A 138 2.80 4.49 5.03
CA GLU A 138 4.10 5.16 5.14
C GLU A 138 4.07 6.61 4.65
N HIS A 139 3.09 6.96 3.80
CA HIS A 139 2.90 8.30 3.24
C HIS A 139 1.83 9.11 3.98
N GLU A 140 1.00 8.47 4.81
CA GLU A 140 -0.16 9.09 5.44
C GLU A 140 0.23 9.92 6.68
N MET A 141 -0.17 11.19 6.72
CA MET A 141 0.12 12.08 7.86
C MET A 141 -0.66 11.69 9.11
N ASN A 142 -1.88 11.16 8.94
CA ASN A 142 -2.79 10.77 10.00
C ASN A 142 -3.17 9.28 9.89
N PRO A 143 -2.22 8.33 10.06
CA PRO A 143 -2.45 6.92 9.79
C PRO A 143 -3.51 6.30 10.73
N ARG A 144 -3.72 6.86 11.93
CA ARG A 144 -4.78 6.44 12.84
C ARG A 144 -6.15 6.77 12.28
N ASP A 145 -6.36 7.99 11.80
CA ASP A 145 -7.64 8.44 11.24
C ASP A 145 -7.97 7.66 9.98
N ALA A 146 -6.97 7.41 9.13
CA ALA A 146 -7.15 6.58 7.93
C ALA A 146 -7.59 5.15 8.29
N LEU A 147 -7.00 4.54 9.31
CA LEU A 147 -7.38 3.20 9.77
C LEU A 147 -8.77 3.19 10.40
N GLN A 148 -9.12 4.17 11.23
CA GLN A 148 -10.44 4.27 11.84
C GLN A 148 -11.52 4.46 10.78
N LEU A 149 -11.30 5.32 9.80
CA LEU A 149 -12.21 5.52 8.68
C LEU A 149 -12.35 4.25 7.83
N ALA A 150 -11.25 3.57 7.54
CA ALA A 150 -11.30 2.27 6.88
C ALA A 150 -12.13 1.26 7.67
N CYS A 151 -11.97 1.22 9.01
CA CYS A 151 -12.78 0.36 9.87
C CYS A 151 -14.27 0.66 9.76
N ALA A 152 -14.66 1.94 9.74
CA ALA A 152 -16.05 2.35 9.57
C ALA A 152 -16.64 1.90 8.23
N LEU A 153 -15.86 1.98 7.14
CA LEU A 153 -16.28 1.61 5.79
C LEU A 153 -16.41 0.10 5.57
N MET A 154 -15.84 -0.72 6.42
CA MET A 154 -15.83 -2.17 6.27
C MET A 154 -17.09 -2.82 6.83
N LYS A 155 -17.55 -3.88 6.14
CA LYS A 155 -18.56 -4.81 6.65
C LYS A 155 -18.09 -5.50 7.94
N PRO A 156 -19.00 -6.03 8.76
CA PRO A 156 -18.61 -6.97 9.80
C PRO A 156 -17.76 -8.11 9.23
N ASN A 157 -16.71 -8.49 9.95
CA ASN A 157 -15.75 -9.54 9.54
C ASN A 157 -15.02 -9.30 8.21
N ALA A 158 -15.07 -8.09 7.64
CA ALA A 158 -14.28 -7.74 6.47
C ALA A 158 -12.78 -7.70 6.78
N ARG A 159 -11.94 -7.81 5.76
CA ARG A 159 -10.48 -7.94 5.89
C ARG A 159 -9.75 -6.67 5.48
N LEU A 160 -8.81 -6.27 6.32
CA LEU A 160 -7.82 -5.24 6.03
C LEU A 160 -6.48 -5.90 5.72
N ILE A 161 -5.90 -5.57 4.56
CA ILE A 161 -4.58 -6.03 4.15
C ILE A 161 -3.65 -4.83 4.08
N ILE A 162 -2.59 -4.84 4.88
CA ILE A 162 -1.58 -3.79 4.92
C ILE A 162 -0.24 -4.34 4.46
N LYS A 163 0.46 -3.57 3.64
CA LYS A 163 1.87 -3.75 3.34
C LYS A 163 2.58 -2.41 3.45
N VAL A 164 3.64 -2.36 4.25
CA VAL A 164 4.50 -1.18 4.44
C VAL A 164 5.97 -1.59 4.51
N PRO A 165 6.94 -0.66 4.35
CA PRO A 165 8.35 -0.93 4.62
C PRO A 165 8.57 -1.39 6.06
N ASN A 166 9.46 -2.37 6.24
CA ASN A 166 9.84 -2.88 7.56
C ASN A 166 11.07 -2.13 8.07
N PHE A 167 10.85 -1.16 8.96
CA PHE A 167 11.95 -0.39 9.55
C PHE A 167 12.87 -1.23 10.44
N ASP A 168 12.42 -2.40 10.91
CA ASP A 168 13.20 -3.34 11.71
C ASP A 168 13.88 -4.44 10.86
N SER A 169 14.15 -4.17 9.58
CA SER A 169 14.81 -5.12 8.70
C SER A 169 16.33 -5.11 8.86
N CYS A 170 16.97 -6.29 8.77
CA CYS A 170 18.43 -6.40 8.71
C CYS A 170 19.02 -5.59 7.54
N ASN A 171 18.31 -5.50 6.43
CA ASN A 171 18.73 -4.69 5.29
C ASN A 171 18.86 -3.22 5.63
N ARG A 172 17.98 -2.68 6.49
CA ARG A 172 18.09 -1.31 7.00
C ARG A 172 19.36 -1.13 7.82
N LEU A 173 19.65 -2.07 8.71
CA LEU A 173 20.86 -2.02 9.55
C LEU A 173 22.13 -2.06 8.69
N LEU A 174 22.17 -2.94 7.69
CA LEU A 174 23.33 -3.11 6.80
C LEU A 174 23.51 -1.91 5.85
N ARG A 175 22.43 -1.33 5.35
CA ARG A 175 22.47 -0.25 4.34
C ARG A 175 22.46 1.15 4.94
N GLY A 176 22.11 1.29 6.23
CA GLY A 176 22.01 2.58 6.91
C GLY A 176 21.16 3.58 6.11
N ALA A 177 21.67 4.78 5.88
CA ALA A 177 21.00 5.83 5.12
C ALA A 177 20.70 5.46 3.64
N ARG A 178 21.26 4.37 3.11
CA ARG A 178 21.00 3.87 1.74
C ARG A 178 19.86 2.87 1.67
N TRP A 179 19.20 2.60 2.77
CA TRP A 179 18.07 1.67 2.78
C TRP A 179 16.90 2.20 1.92
N CYS A 180 16.29 1.29 1.14
CA CYS A 180 15.25 1.67 0.17
C CYS A 180 13.96 2.20 0.79
N GLY A 181 13.74 2.02 2.10
CA GLY A 181 12.62 2.58 2.84
C GLY A 181 12.82 4.04 3.25
N PHE A 182 14.04 4.58 3.20
CA PHE A 182 14.28 6.00 3.44
C PHE A 182 14.00 6.81 2.17
N ARG A 183 12.80 7.39 2.10
CA ARG A 183 12.31 8.15 0.95
C ARG A 183 11.72 9.50 1.37
N TYR A 184 12.46 10.23 2.22
CA TYR A 184 12.03 11.57 2.60
C TYR A 184 12.03 12.52 1.38
N PRO A 185 11.03 13.39 1.22
CA PRO A 185 9.88 13.65 2.12
C PRO A 185 8.66 12.74 1.89
N ASP A 186 8.72 11.80 0.96
CA ASP A 186 7.64 10.93 0.53
C ASP A 186 7.20 9.96 1.66
N HIS A 187 8.15 9.31 2.35
CA HIS A 187 7.87 8.48 3.51
C HIS A 187 7.96 9.30 4.81
N VAL A 188 6.83 9.55 5.43
CA VAL A 188 6.70 10.28 6.70
C VAL A 188 6.58 9.36 7.91
N ASN A 189 6.21 8.09 7.70
CA ASN A 189 6.10 7.09 8.76
C ASN A 189 7.06 5.91 8.53
N TYR A 190 7.69 5.46 9.61
CA TYR A 190 8.58 4.32 9.63
C TYR A 190 8.08 3.29 10.65
N PHE A 191 7.48 2.21 10.17
CA PHE A 191 6.84 1.21 11.00
C PHE A 191 7.77 0.04 11.34
N ILE A 192 7.74 -0.40 12.61
CA ILE A 192 8.20 -1.71 13.03
C ILE A 192 6.98 -2.62 13.28
N PRO A 193 7.12 -3.96 13.25
CA PRO A 193 5.99 -4.87 13.37
C PRO A 193 5.12 -4.65 14.61
N SER A 194 5.72 -4.39 15.76
CA SER A 194 5.00 -4.15 17.03
C SER A 194 4.17 -2.87 17.00
N LEU A 195 4.74 -1.76 16.50
CA LEU A 195 4.05 -0.47 16.43
C LEU A 195 2.91 -0.51 15.42
N LEU A 196 3.11 -1.10 14.23
CA LEU A 196 2.05 -1.26 13.25
C LEU A 196 0.91 -2.11 13.82
N THR A 197 1.23 -3.23 14.46
CA THR A 197 0.24 -4.12 15.08
C THR A 197 -0.58 -3.41 16.15
N ARG A 198 0.08 -2.60 17.00
CA ARG A 198 -0.60 -1.80 18.02
C ARG A 198 -1.50 -0.75 17.39
N LEU A 199 -0.99 0.03 16.44
CA LEU A 199 -1.77 1.06 15.75
C LEU A 199 -3.04 0.48 15.12
N VAL A 200 -2.94 -0.66 14.44
CA VAL A 200 -4.08 -1.32 13.79
C VAL A 200 -5.09 -1.81 14.84
N ARG A 201 -4.64 -2.41 15.96
CA ARG A 201 -5.54 -2.81 17.05
C ARG A 201 -6.27 -1.63 17.66
N ASP A 202 -5.54 -0.55 17.99
CA ASP A 202 -6.09 0.67 18.59
C ASP A 202 -7.07 1.40 17.65
N SER A 203 -7.08 1.04 16.36
CA SER A 203 -7.98 1.58 15.35
C SER A 203 -9.22 0.71 15.09
N GLY A 204 -9.51 -0.29 15.94
CA GLY A 204 -10.72 -1.09 15.87
C GLY A 204 -10.58 -2.41 15.10
N PHE A 205 -9.37 -2.94 14.97
CA PHE A 205 -9.15 -4.19 14.26
C PHE A 205 -8.62 -5.31 15.14
N ARG A 206 -9.01 -6.53 14.85
CA ARG A 206 -8.41 -7.76 15.36
C ARG A 206 -7.34 -8.26 14.38
N ILE A 207 -6.12 -8.48 14.85
CA ILE A 207 -5.04 -9.01 14.02
C ILE A 207 -5.25 -10.51 13.77
N LEU A 208 -5.33 -10.88 12.51
CA LEU A 208 -5.43 -12.28 12.10
C LEU A 208 -4.07 -12.87 11.75
N ARG A 209 -3.19 -12.06 11.17
CA ARG A 209 -1.89 -12.54 10.70
C ARG A 209 -0.85 -11.40 10.68
N ALA A 210 0.21 -11.60 11.43
CA ALA A 210 1.45 -10.84 11.41
C ALA A 210 2.59 -11.77 11.85
N ARG A 211 2.76 -12.89 11.13
CA ARG A 211 3.74 -13.93 11.45
C ARG A 211 5.14 -13.50 11.05
N LEU A 212 6.17 -14.12 11.61
CA LEU A 212 7.57 -13.87 11.24
C LEU A 212 7.79 -13.95 9.71
N THR A 213 7.11 -14.87 9.02
CA THR A 213 7.14 -14.99 7.54
C THR A 213 6.52 -13.81 6.80
N ASP A 214 5.77 -12.96 7.49
CA ASP A 214 5.12 -11.78 6.92
C ASP A 214 5.96 -10.51 7.11
N HIS A 215 6.93 -10.55 8.02
CA HIS A 215 7.91 -9.49 8.28
C HIS A 215 9.33 -10.06 8.48
N PHE A 216 9.73 -11.00 7.63
CA PHE A 216 11.02 -11.66 7.76
C PHE A 216 12.17 -10.64 7.90
N PRO A 217 13.15 -10.85 8.80
CA PRO A 217 14.18 -9.84 9.08
C PRO A 217 14.97 -9.37 7.85
N THR A 218 15.11 -10.22 6.84
CA THR A 218 15.76 -9.87 5.55
C THR A 218 14.81 -9.24 4.53
N SER A 219 13.51 -9.11 4.84
CA SER A 219 12.55 -8.47 3.97
C SER A 219 12.45 -6.98 4.26
N ASP A 220 12.59 -6.15 3.23
CA ASP A 220 12.37 -4.70 3.32
C ASP A 220 10.90 -4.32 3.51
N ASN A 221 9.98 -5.27 3.43
CA ASN A 221 8.55 -5.04 3.60
C ASN A 221 7.97 -5.99 4.64
N MET A 222 6.95 -5.51 5.34
CA MET A 222 6.12 -6.31 6.21
C MET A 222 4.66 -6.28 5.78
N TRP A 223 3.95 -7.36 6.10
CA TRP A 223 2.55 -7.58 5.75
C TRP A 223 1.74 -7.87 7.00
N LEU A 224 0.53 -7.33 7.04
CA LEU A 224 -0.41 -7.54 8.13
C LEU A 224 -1.79 -7.81 7.55
N LEU A 225 -2.48 -8.82 8.09
CA LEU A 225 -3.88 -9.10 7.84
C LEU A 225 -4.66 -8.89 9.13
N ALA A 226 -5.69 -8.07 9.05
CA ALA A 226 -6.58 -7.80 10.15
C ALA A 226 -8.04 -7.94 9.73
N GLU A 227 -8.92 -7.95 10.70
CA GLU A 227 -10.37 -8.05 10.55
C GLU A 227 -11.03 -6.96 11.35
N LYS A 228 -12.11 -6.35 10.83
CA LYS A 228 -12.92 -5.42 11.61
C LYS A 228 -13.41 -6.10 12.88
N HIS A 229 -13.07 -5.53 14.03
CA HIS A 229 -13.58 -6.02 15.31
C HIS A 229 -15.07 -5.64 15.42
N ILE A 230 -15.91 -6.62 15.74
CA ILE A 230 -17.29 -6.39 16.09
C ILE A 230 -17.30 -6.19 17.61
N SER A 231 -17.51 -4.96 18.06
CA SER A 231 -17.76 -4.65 19.47
C SER A 231 -19.21 -4.97 19.81
#